data_9f753e56a0448a373f5fbcbcb8972947
#
_entry.id   9f753e56a0448a373f5fbcbcb8972947
#
_cell.length_a   1.000
_cell.length_b   1.000
_cell.length_c   1.000
_cell.angle_alpha   90.00
_cell.angle_beta   90.00
_cell.angle_gamma   90.00
#
_symmetry.space_group_name_H-M   'P 1'
#
loop_
_entity.id
_entity.type
_entity.pdbx_description
1 polymer ?
#
loop_
_entity_poly.entity_id
_entity_poly.type
_entity_poly.pdbx_seq_one_letter_code
_entity_poly.pdbx_strand_id
1 'polypeptide(L)'
;MVVSDTAHAGAPIVVVQAHPYPDHSRANRALGRAIEGLTNVDVRPLYDLYPDFSIDVEAEQRALEAAAVVVWQHPLYWYTAPALLKLWFEKVLTAGWAYGPGGVALRGKRCLWVVTTGGDELDYSTAGVHQHRFEAFVAVVRQTAQFCGLVWLDPLVVHGAPKLDAGALGAFGERYRTYLTALGAEEIVGDA
;
A
#
# COMPACT_ATOMS: atom_id res chain seq x y z
N MET A 1 29.99 -31.61 -2.06
CA MET A 1 28.57 -31.43 -2.41
C MET A 1 28.05 -30.29 -1.54
N VAL A 2 28.14 -29.05 -2.06
CA VAL A 2 27.72 -27.85 -1.33
C VAL A 2 26.23 -27.74 -1.54
N VAL A 3 25.47 -28.01 -0.49
CA VAL A 3 24.02 -27.72 -0.47
C VAL A 3 23.92 -26.20 -0.44
N SER A 4 23.51 -25.63 -1.54
CA SER A 4 23.16 -24.21 -1.65
C SER A 4 21.94 -23.97 -0.75
N ASP A 5 22.17 -23.35 0.39
CA ASP A 5 21.14 -22.85 1.27
C ASP A 5 20.49 -21.63 0.57
N THR A 6 19.53 -21.91 -0.31
CA THR A 6 18.64 -20.87 -0.82
C THR A 6 17.70 -20.49 0.32
N ALA A 7 18.13 -19.54 1.14
CA ALA A 7 17.25 -18.85 2.05
C ALA A 7 15.99 -18.49 1.25
N HIS A 8 14.83 -19.02 1.63
CA HIS A 8 13.56 -18.74 1.02
C HIS A 8 13.29 -17.24 1.23
N ALA A 9 13.62 -16.46 0.21
CA ALA A 9 13.14 -15.07 0.18
C ALA A 9 11.62 -15.18 0.23
N GLY A 10 10.99 -14.58 1.25
CA GLY A 10 9.54 -14.62 1.42
C GLY A 10 8.81 -14.08 0.18
N ALA A 11 7.48 -14.24 0.13
CA ALA A 11 6.68 -13.77 -1.01
C ALA A 11 6.97 -12.29 -1.32
N PRO A 12 7.23 -11.91 -2.58
CA PRO A 12 7.58 -10.54 -2.95
C PRO A 12 6.46 -9.57 -2.66
N ILE A 13 6.79 -8.43 -2.08
CA ILE A 13 5.86 -7.36 -1.69
C ILE A 13 6.28 -6.08 -2.39
N VAL A 14 5.37 -5.41 -3.09
CA VAL A 14 5.57 -4.06 -3.59
C VAL A 14 4.81 -3.05 -2.75
N VAL A 15 5.48 -2.00 -2.29
CA VAL A 15 4.88 -0.90 -1.54
C VAL A 15 4.88 0.35 -2.42
N VAL A 16 3.73 0.67 -2.99
CA VAL A 16 3.49 1.91 -3.72
C VAL A 16 3.24 3.02 -2.69
N GLN A 17 4.27 3.81 -2.43
CA GLN A 17 4.25 4.87 -1.44
C GLN A 17 4.01 6.23 -2.09
N ALA A 18 2.99 6.97 -1.63
CA ALA A 18 2.68 8.29 -2.17
C ALA A 18 2.48 9.32 -1.05
N HIS A 19 3.46 10.19 -0.85
CA HIS A 19 3.34 11.34 0.04
C HIS A 19 3.92 12.59 -0.62
N PRO A 20 3.12 13.66 -0.88
CA PRO A 20 3.58 14.85 -1.60
C PRO A 20 4.72 15.60 -0.88
N TYR A 21 4.81 15.43 0.42
CA TYR A 21 5.82 16.09 1.27
C TYR A 21 6.45 15.06 2.21
N PRO A 22 7.29 14.10 1.68
CA PRO A 22 7.80 12.99 2.48
C PRO A 22 8.61 13.45 3.70
N ASP A 23 9.38 14.53 3.58
CA ASP A 23 10.19 15.08 4.66
C ASP A 23 9.36 15.65 5.81
N HIS A 24 8.15 16.10 5.54
CA HIS A 24 7.22 16.65 6.54
C HIS A 24 6.33 15.57 7.19
N SER A 25 6.32 14.35 6.66
CA SER A 25 5.47 13.28 7.16
C SER A 25 6.16 12.47 8.26
N ARG A 26 5.79 12.73 9.51
CA ARG A 26 6.28 11.94 10.65
C ARG A 26 5.79 10.50 10.58
N ALA A 27 4.49 10.30 10.32
CA ALA A 27 3.87 8.97 10.32
C ALA A 27 4.34 8.11 9.14
N ASN A 28 4.25 8.61 7.89
CA ASN A 28 4.69 7.81 6.74
C ASN A 28 6.18 7.49 6.78
N ARG A 29 7.04 8.40 7.31
CA ARG A 29 8.45 8.09 7.54
C ARG A 29 8.65 7.03 8.61
N ALA A 30 7.89 7.06 9.71
CA ALA A 30 7.98 6.03 10.75
C ALA A 30 7.58 4.65 10.19
N LEU A 31 6.50 4.58 9.41
CA LEU A 31 6.08 3.36 8.72
C LEU A 31 7.14 2.89 7.72
N GLY A 32 7.69 3.78 6.89
CA GLY A 32 8.74 3.44 5.92
C GLY A 32 9.98 2.88 6.60
N ARG A 33 10.49 3.54 7.65
CA ARG A 33 11.64 3.06 8.43
C ARG A 33 11.41 1.70 9.07
N ALA A 34 10.20 1.41 9.52
CA ALA A 34 9.89 0.14 10.15
C ALA A 34 10.06 -1.06 9.21
N ILE A 35 9.89 -0.86 7.92
CA ILE A 35 10.03 -1.93 6.91
C ILE A 35 11.40 -1.94 6.21
N GLU A 36 12.27 -0.98 6.53
CA GLU A 36 13.66 -1.01 6.06
C GLU A 36 14.34 -2.34 6.42
N GLY A 37 15.12 -2.88 5.47
CA GLY A 37 15.84 -4.14 5.64
C GLY A 37 15.00 -5.41 5.46
N LEU A 38 13.71 -5.32 5.14
CA LEU A 38 12.94 -6.46 4.65
C LEU A 38 13.36 -6.74 3.18
N THR A 39 14.05 -7.86 2.94
CA THR A 39 14.69 -8.17 1.66
C THR A 39 13.70 -8.54 0.54
N ASN A 40 12.48 -8.89 0.91
CA ASN A 40 11.38 -9.22 -0.02
C ASN A 40 10.43 -8.04 -0.29
N VAL A 41 10.77 -6.82 0.17
CA VAL A 41 9.94 -5.62 0.01
C VAL A 41 10.61 -4.65 -0.96
N ASP A 42 9.95 -4.34 -2.07
CA ASP A 42 10.29 -3.26 -2.99
C ASP A 42 9.43 -2.03 -2.69
N VAL A 43 10.07 -0.96 -2.20
CA VAL A 43 9.37 0.31 -1.91
C VAL A 43 9.51 1.25 -3.10
N ARG A 44 8.38 1.69 -3.62
CA ARG A 44 8.27 2.62 -4.75
C ARG A 44 7.74 3.98 -4.29
N PRO A 45 8.62 4.89 -3.88
CA PRO A 45 8.24 6.24 -3.44
C PRO A 45 7.90 7.11 -4.66
N LEU A 46 6.62 7.17 -5.02
CA LEU A 46 6.17 7.76 -6.29
C LEU A 46 6.63 9.21 -6.49
N TYR A 47 6.62 10.04 -5.45
CA TYR A 47 7.01 11.45 -5.57
C TYR A 47 8.51 11.64 -5.74
N ASP A 48 9.34 10.65 -5.35
CA ASP A 48 10.78 10.66 -5.60
C ASP A 48 11.08 10.08 -6.98
N LEU A 49 10.36 9.01 -7.38
CA LEU A 49 10.53 8.36 -8.69
C LEU A 49 10.02 9.24 -9.83
N TYR A 50 8.93 9.97 -9.60
CA TYR A 50 8.22 10.71 -10.64
C TYR A 50 7.92 12.17 -10.20
N PRO A 51 8.96 12.98 -9.92
CA PRO A 51 8.77 14.35 -9.42
C PRO A 51 8.07 15.26 -10.43
N ASP A 52 8.14 14.94 -11.71
CA ASP A 52 7.47 15.62 -12.82
C ASP A 52 6.13 14.99 -13.24
N PHE A 53 5.67 13.98 -12.50
CA PHE A 53 4.45 13.20 -12.78
C PHE A 53 4.52 12.35 -14.06
N SER A 54 5.70 12.19 -14.67
CA SER A 54 5.92 11.31 -15.83
C SER A 54 6.16 9.87 -15.38
N ILE A 55 5.08 9.13 -15.14
CA ILE A 55 5.13 7.76 -14.62
C ILE A 55 5.65 6.80 -15.70
N ASP A 56 6.69 6.03 -15.40
CA ASP A 56 7.12 4.86 -16.18
C ASP A 56 6.16 3.69 -15.93
N VAL A 57 5.13 3.62 -16.78
CA VAL A 57 4.07 2.61 -16.66
C VAL A 57 4.61 1.19 -16.71
N GLU A 58 5.55 0.91 -17.62
CA GLU A 58 6.12 -0.42 -17.77
C GLU A 58 6.94 -0.84 -16.54
N ALA A 59 7.70 0.08 -15.95
CA ALA A 59 8.44 -0.20 -14.73
C ALA A 59 7.49 -0.50 -13.55
N GLU A 60 6.39 0.25 -13.42
CA GLU A 60 5.39 0.02 -12.38
C GLU A 60 4.65 -1.31 -12.58
N GLN A 61 4.25 -1.62 -13.82
CA GLN A 61 3.60 -2.88 -14.15
C GLN A 61 4.50 -4.08 -13.89
N ARG A 62 5.79 -4.02 -14.29
CA ARG A 62 6.76 -5.09 -13.98
C ARG A 62 6.93 -5.31 -12.47
N ALA A 63 6.99 -4.24 -11.67
CA ALA A 63 7.06 -4.36 -10.22
C ALA A 63 5.82 -5.03 -9.62
N LEU A 64 4.64 -4.67 -10.11
CA LEU A 64 3.38 -5.27 -9.71
C LEU A 64 3.25 -6.75 -10.15
N GLU A 65 3.72 -7.09 -11.35
CA GLU A 65 3.72 -8.47 -11.84
C GLU A 65 4.61 -9.39 -10.99
N ALA A 66 5.78 -8.91 -10.58
CA ALA A 66 6.71 -9.64 -9.74
C ALA A 66 6.19 -9.85 -8.30
N ALA A 67 5.30 -8.99 -7.82
CA ALA A 67 4.81 -9.02 -6.45
C ALA A 67 3.69 -10.05 -6.25
N ALA A 68 3.65 -10.66 -5.06
CA ALA A 68 2.53 -11.43 -4.54
C ALA A 68 1.57 -10.57 -3.70
N VAL A 69 2.12 -9.50 -3.12
CA VAL A 69 1.39 -8.54 -2.29
C VAL A 69 1.63 -7.13 -2.80
N VAL A 70 0.55 -6.38 -2.98
CA VAL A 70 0.57 -4.97 -3.35
C VAL A 70 0.14 -4.15 -2.14
N VAL A 71 0.94 -3.17 -1.75
CA VAL A 71 0.59 -2.26 -0.66
C VAL A 71 0.43 -0.86 -1.23
N TRP A 72 -0.70 -0.22 -0.92
CA TRP A 72 -0.89 1.21 -1.18
C TRP A 72 -0.71 1.98 0.12
N GLN A 73 0.40 2.71 0.25
CA GLN A 73 0.74 3.48 1.45
C GLN A 73 0.71 4.98 1.18
N HIS A 74 -0.23 5.70 1.83
CA HIS A 74 -0.38 7.14 1.61
C HIS A 74 -1.19 7.83 2.71
N PRO A 75 -1.15 9.17 2.84
CA PRO A 75 -2.10 9.92 3.65
C PRO A 75 -3.47 9.98 2.97
N LEU A 76 -4.53 10.01 3.76
CA LEU A 76 -5.88 10.27 3.26
C LEU A 76 -6.00 11.77 2.92
N TYR A 77 -5.85 12.11 1.67
CA TYR A 77 -6.01 13.48 1.19
C TYR A 77 -7.36 13.64 0.49
N TRP A 78 -8.15 14.60 0.97
CA TRP A 78 -9.48 14.85 0.42
C TRP A 78 -10.33 13.58 0.30
N TYR A 79 -10.31 12.76 1.37
CA TYR A 79 -11.06 11.52 1.51
C TYR A 79 -10.68 10.40 0.52
N THR A 80 -9.55 10.54 -0.18
CA THR A 80 -9.04 9.60 -1.16
C THR A 80 -7.50 9.56 -1.15
N ALA A 81 -6.86 9.59 -2.30
CA ALA A 81 -5.42 9.47 -2.47
C ALA A 81 -4.77 10.79 -2.87
N PRO A 82 -3.48 11.01 -2.61
CA PRO A 82 -2.70 12.09 -3.21
C PRO A 82 -2.76 12.07 -4.74
N ALA A 83 -2.61 13.24 -5.36
CA ALA A 83 -2.80 13.43 -6.80
C ALA A 83 -1.95 12.47 -7.66
N LEU A 84 -0.66 12.28 -7.32
CA LEU A 84 0.21 11.38 -8.09
C LEU A 84 -0.22 9.91 -7.97
N LEU A 85 -0.72 9.45 -6.81
CA LEU A 85 -1.23 8.09 -6.70
C LEU A 85 -2.53 7.91 -7.50
N LYS A 86 -3.37 8.94 -7.54
CA LYS A 86 -4.57 8.89 -8.37
C LYS A 86 -4.21 8.82 -9.86
N LEU A 87 -3.24 9.61 -10.31
CA LEU A 87 -2.69 9.53 -11.66
C LEU A 87 -2.06 8.16 -11.93
N TRP A 88 -1.34 7.61 -10.95
CA TRP A 88 -0.74 6.27 -11.04
C TRP A 88 -1.82 5.20 -11.27
N PHE A 89 -2.95 5.24 -10.54
CA PHE A 89 -4.06 4.32 -10.82
C PHE A 89 -4.55 4.43 -12.26
N GLU A 90 -4.69 5.65 -12.79
CA GLU A 90 -5.19 5.89 -14.14
C GLU A 90 -4.23 5.44 -15.24
N LYS A 91 -2.93 5.54 -14.99
CA LYS A 91 -1.88 5.23 -15.98
C LYS A 91 -1.45 3.77 -15.93
N VAL A 92 -1.32 3.19 -14.73
CA VAL A 92 -0.75 1.85 -14.52
C VAL A 92 -1.82 0.77 -14.59
N LEU A 93 -3.01 1.01 -13.99
CA LEU A 93 -4.08 0.03 -13.97
C LEU A 93 -4.92 0.10 -15.25
N THR A 94 -4.33 -0.36 -16.36
CA THR A 94 -4.94 -0.25 -17.70
C THR A 94 -5.87 -1.41 -18.04
N ALA A 95 -6.84 -1.14 -18.91
CA ALA A 95 -7.67 -2.20 -19.50
C ALA A 95 -6.81 -3.16 -20.33
N GLY A 96 -7.13 -4.46 -20.26
CA GLY A 96 -6.39 -5.52 -20.93
C GLY A 96 -5.13 -5.97 -20.17
N TRP A 97 -4.73 -5.25 -19.13
CA TRP A 97 -3.65 -5.63 -18.23
C TRP A 97 -4.16 -5.85 -16.79
N ALA A 98 -4.70 -4.82 -16.14
CA ALA A 98 -5.22 -4.90 -14.78
C ALA A 98 -6.66 -5.40 -14.70
N TYR A 99 -7.48 -5.05 -15.70
CA TYR A 99 -8.91 -5.38 -15.72
C TYR A 99 -9.44 -5.52 -17.15
N GLY A 100 -10.70 -5.95 -17.27
CA GLY A 100 -11.36 -6.14 -18.57
C GLY A 100 -10.87 -7.40 -19.30
N PRO A 101 -11.22 -7.56 -20.60
CA PRO A 101 -10.80 -8.72 -21.38
C PRO A 101 -9.27 -8.84 -21.44
N GLY A 102 -8.72 -9.97 -20.98
CA GLY A 102 -7.28 -10.22 -20.92
C GLY A 102 -6.56 -9.62 -19.70
N GLY A 103 -7.20 -8.71 -18.96
CA GLY A 103 -6.62 -8.06 -17.78
C GLY A 103 -6.61 -8.97 -16.55
N VAL A 104 -5.53 -9.73 -16.39
CA VAL A 104 -5.37 -10.72 -15.31
C VAL A 104 -4.09 -10.54 -14.48
N ALA A 105 -3.28 -9.54 -14.78
CA ALA A 105 -1.94 -9.36 -14.19
C ALA A 105 -1.95 -9.27 -12.65
N LEU A 106 -3.04 -8.75 -12.07
CA LEU A 106 -3.19 -8.54 -10.64
C LEU A 106 -4.10 -9.57 -9.96
N ARG A 107 -4.73 -10.48 -10.72
CA ARG A 107 -5.71 -11.43 -10.21
C ARG A 107 -5.10 -12.33 -9.13
N GLY A 108 -5.80 -12.41 -7.98
CA GLY A 108 -5.42 -13.25 -6.86
C GLY A 108 -4.29 -12.70 -6.00
N LYS A 109 -3.57 -11.63 -6.42
CA LYS A 109 -2.58 -10.97 -5.56
C LYS A 109 -3.27 -10.26 -4.40
N ARG A 110 -2.63 -10.27 -3.23
CA ARG A 110 -3.18 -9.62 -2.02
C ARG A 110 -2.95 -8.12 -2.08
N CYS A 111 -3.93 -7.33 -1.61
CA CYS A 111 -3.83 -5.87 -1.55
C CYS A 111 -4.02 -5.36 -0.13
N LEU A 112 -3.01 -4.71 0.43
CA LEU A 112 -3.06 -4.04 1.72
C LEU A 112 -3.10 -2.52 1.52
N TRP A 113 -4.07 -1.86 2.17
CA TRP A 113 -4.10 -0.40 2.24
C TRP A 113 -3.52 0.08 3.57
N VAL A 114 -2.47 0.90 3.52
CA VAL A 114 -1.83 1.52 4.67
C VAL A 114 -2.05 3.01 4.58
N VAL A 115 -2.89 3.54 5.47
CA VAL A 115 -3.34 4.93 5.36
C VAL A 115 -3.19 5.70 6.65
N THR A 116 -2.73 6.95 6.55
CA THR A 116 -2.66 7.88 7.68
C THR A 116 -3.72 8.96 7.53
N THR A 117 -4.36 9.37 8.62
CA THR A 117 -5.36 10.43 8.62
C THR A 117 -4.97 11.59 9.53
N GLY A 118 -5.45 12.81 9.18
CA GLY A 118 -5.30 13.99 10.04
C GLY A 118 -6.26 13.98 11.22
N GLY A 119 -7.50 13.51 11.00
CA GLY A 119 -8.54 13.38 12.01
C GLY A 119 -8.36 12.14 12.87
N ASP A 120 -8.85 12.18 14.10
CA ASP A 120 -8.90 11.06 15.02
C ASP A 120 -9.99 10.06 14.58
N GLU A 121 -10.00 8.87 15.15
CA GLU A 121 -11.01 7.86 14.85
C GLU A 121 -12.45 8.37 15.09
N LEU A 122 -12.66 9.15 16.14
CA LEU A 122 -13.97 9.75 16.48
C LEU A 122 -14.42 10.79 15.45
N ASP A 123 -13.49 11.46 14.78
CA ASP A 123 -13.83 12.41 13.71
C ASP A 123 -14.52 11.70 12.54
N TYR A 124 -14.21 10.41 12.32
CA TYR A 124 -14.81 9.52 11.32
C TYR A 124 -16.01 8.75 11.89
N SER A 125 -16.97 9.47 12.43
CA SER A 125 -18.24 8.94 12.91
C SER A 125 -19.41 9.77 12.39
N THR A 126 -20.63 9.28 12.53
CA THR A 126 -21.84 10.02 12.11
C THR A 126 -22.06 11.30 12.92
N ALA A 127 -21.47 11.38 14.12
CA ALA A 127 -21.50 12.57 14.98
C ALA A 127 -20.19 13.38 14.94
N GLY A 128 -19.16 12.87 14.27
CA GLY A 128 -17.85 13.52 14.14
C GLY A 128 -17.82 14.56 13.02
N VAL A 129 -16.67 15.22 12.87
CA VAL A 129 -16.46 16.31 11.90
C VAL A 129 -16.73 15.85 10.47
N HIS A 130 -16.37 14.60 10.13
CA HIS A 130 -16.54 14.06 8.77
C HIS A 130 -17.95 13.52 8.52
N GLN A 131 -18.79 13.35 9.54
CA GLN A 131 -20.18 12.88 9.46
C GLN A 131 -20.38 11.52 8.77
N HIS A 132 -19.28 10.80 8.52
CA HIS A 132 -19.24 9.49 7.89
C HIS A 132 -18.26 8.59 8.65
N ARG A 133 -18.60 7.31 8.76
CA ARG A 133 -17.67 6.31 9.28
C ARG A 133 -16.52 6.11 8.31
N PHE A 134 -15.35 5.76 8.82
CA PHE A 134 -14.14 5.56 8.00
C PHE A 134 -14.34 4.49 6.91
N GLU A 135 -15.17 3.49 7.16
CA GLU A 135 -15.52 2.43 6.21
C GLU A 135 -16.10 2.95 4.89
N ALA A 136 -16.73 4.13 4.89
CA ALA A 136 -17.24 4.75 3.67
C ALA A 136 -16.09 5.11 2.70
N PHE A 137 -14.93 5.50 3.23
CA PHE A 137 -13.74 5.83 2.43
C PHE A 137 -12.96 4.58 2.04
N VAL A 138 -12.96 3.55 2.90
CA VAL A 138 -12.40 2.22 2.59
C VAL A 138 -13.08 1.62 1.36
N ALA A 139 -14.39 1.77 1.23
CA ALA A 139 -15.17 1.19 0.14
C ALA A 139 -14.67 1.61 -1.25
N VAL A 140 -14.23 2.87 -1.42
CA VAL A 140 -13.76 3.40 -2.71
C VAL A 140 -12.43 2.74 -3.12
N VAL A 141 -11.48 2.64 -2.18
CA VAL A 141 -10.15 2.06 -2.44
C VAL A 141 -10.24 0.56 -2.64
N ARG A 142 -11.04 -0.11 -1.79
CA ARG A 142 -11.33 -1.55 -1.92
C ARG A 142 -11.97 -1.88 -3.27
N GLN A 143 -12.91 -1.05 -3.75
CA GLN A 143 -13.53 -1.27 -5.06
C GLN A 143 -12.52 -1.23 -6.19
N THR A 144 -11.54 -0.31 -6.14
CA THR A 144 -10.45 -0.26 -7.13
C THR A 144 -9.64 -1.55 -7.12
N ALA A 145 -9.25 -2.04 -5.93
CA ALA A 145 -8.50 -3.29 -5.79
C ALA A 145 -9.29 -4.49 -6.35
N GLN A 146 -10.54 -4.64 -5.92
CA GLN A 146 -11.40 -5.75 -6.32
C GLN A 146 -11.73 -5.73 -7.83
N PHE A 147 -11.87 -4.54 -8.42
CA PHE A 147 -12.10 -4.40 -9.86
C PHE A 147 -10.91 -4.89 -10.70
N CYS A 148 -9.69 -4.79 -10.15
CA CYS A 148 -8.46 -5.35 -10.74
C CYS A 148 -8.21 -6.82 -10.35
N GLY A 149 -9.14 -7.48 -9.63
CA GLY A 149 -9.00 -8.87 -9.21
C GLY A 149 -8.07 -9.10 -8.02
N LEU A 150 -7.66 -8.03 -7.33
CA LEU A 150 -6.87 -8.12 -6.10
C LEU A 150 -7.72 -8.63 -4.93
N VAL A 151 -7.12 -9.43 -4.06
CA VAL A 151 -7.72 -9.91 -2.81
C VAL A 151 -7.47 -8.85 -1.73
N TRP A 152 -8.55 -8.19 -1.30
CA TRP A 152 -8.48 -7.13 -0.31
C TRP A 152 -8.19 -7.66 1.09
N LEU A 153 -7.20 -7.06 1.77
CA LEU A 153 -6.87 -7.31 3.16
C LEU A 153 -7.41 -6.17 4.05
N ASP A 154 -7.56 -6.45 5.35
CA ASP A 154 -7.95 -5.42 6.30
C ASP A 154 -6.91 -4.29 6.35
N PRO A 155 -7.33 -3.03 6.20
CA PRO A 155 -6.39 -1.92 6.10
C PRO A 155 -5.68 -1.63 7.43
N LEU A 156 -4.44 -1.16 7.35
CA LEU A 156 -3.73 -0.56 8.47
C LEU A 156 -4.00 0.95 8.47
N VAL A 157 -4.81 1.42 9.40
CA VAL A 157 -5.19 2.83 9.52
C VAL A 157 -4.48 3.46 10.70
N VAL A 158 -3.81 4.60 10.48
CA VAL A 158 -3.16 5.43 11.50
C VAL A 158 -3.96 6.73 11.64
N HIS A 159 -4.96 6.70 12.51
CA HIS A 159 -5.78 7.87 12.80
C HIS A 159 -5.04 8.93 13.59
N GLY A 160 -5.37 10.21 13.38
CA GLY A 160 -4.80 11.33 14.13
C GLY A 160 -3.28 11.47 13.99
N ALA A 161 -2.70 11.04 12.89
CA ALA A 161 -1.25 10.93 12.69
C ALA A 161 -0.43 12.17 13.12
N PRO A 162 -0.88 13.43 12.92
CA PRO A 162 -0.15 14.61 13.39
C PRO A 162 -0.06 14.73 14.91
N LYS A 163 -1.00 14.15 15.65
CA LYS A 163 -1.10 14.25 17.11
C LYS A 163 -0.35 13.12 17.83
N LEU A 164 0.03 12.05 17.11
CA LEU A 164 0.72 10.91 17.71
C LEU A 164 2.16 11.25 18.10
N ASP A 165 2.59 10.76 19.25
CA ASP A 165 3.98 10.83 19.67
C ASP A 165 4.87 9.78 18.99
N ALA A 166 6.17 9.82 19.26
CA ALA A 166 7.13 8.90 18.65
C ALA A 166 6.90 7.44 19.07
N GLY A 167 6.43 7.21 20.30
CA GLY A 167 6.15 5.85 20.81
C GLY A 167 4.94 5.24 20.09
N ALA A 168 3.85 6.00 19.95
CA ALA A 168 2.67 5.56 19.22
C ALA A 168 2.97 5.29 17.75
N LEU A 169 3.73 6.18 17.09
CA LEU A 169 4.17 5.97 15.71
C LEU A 169 5.07 4.75 15.57
N GLY A 170 5.96 4.50 16.54
CA GLY A 170 6.79 3.29 16.60
C GLY A 170 5.94 2.02 16.69
N ALA A 171 4.92 2.00 17.54
CA ALA A 171 4.02 0.87 17.67
C ALA A 171 3.26 0.56 16.37
N PHE A 172 2.81 1.59 15.63
CA PHE A 172 2.23 1.39 14.29
C PHE A 172 3.26 0.85 13.30
N GLY A 173 4.51 1.32 13.36
CA GLY A 173 5.60 0.80 12.55
C GLY A 173 5.85 -0.69 12.80
N GLU A 174 5.92 -1.11 14.06
CA GLU A 174 6.08 -2.52 14.43
C GLU A 174 4.91 -3.39 13.96
N ARG A 175 3.67 -2.91 14.09
CA ARG A 175 2.50 -3.61 13.53
C ARG A 175 2.60 -3.76 12.02
N TYR A 176 3.02 -2.72 11.32
CA TYR A 176 3.20 -2.75 9.87
C TYR A 176 4.28 -3.75 9.46
N ARG A 177 5.46 -3.70 10.11
CA ARG A 177 6.54 -4.66 9.90
C ARG A 177 6.08 -6.09 10.13
N THR A 178 5.44 -6.35 11.26
CA THR A 178 4.90 -7.68 11.62
C THR A 178 3.91 -8.16 10.55
N TYR A 179 3.04 -7.28 10.09
CA TYR A 179 2.06 -7.63 9.07
C TYR A 179 2.73 -8.00 7.75
N LEU A 180 3.69 -7.20 7.25
CA LEU A 180 4.41 -7.51 6.01
C LEU A 180 5.26 -8.78 6.16
N THR A 181 5.88 -9.01 7.31
CA THR A 181 6.65 -10.23 7.57
C THR A 181 5.74 -11.47 7.51
N ALA A 182 4.55 -11.41 8.11
CA ALA A 182 3.58 -12.48 8.05
C ALA A 182 3.10 -12.75 6.62
N LEU A 183 2.75 -11.68 5.87
CA LEU A 183 2.35 -11.79 4.47
C LEU A 183 3.46 -12.37 3.58
N GLY A 184 4.72 -12.05 3.87
CA GLY A 184 5.87 -12.60 3.16
C GLY A 184 6.16 -14.07 3.52
N ALA A 185 5.76 -14.54 4.71
CA ALA A 185 5.98 -15.92 5.15
C ALA A 185 4.92 -16.90 4.61
N GLU A 186 3.77 -16.41 4.16
CA GLU A 186 2.71 -17.26 3.60
C GLU A 186 3.13 -17.74 2.20
N GLU A 187 3.20 -19.06 2.01
CA GLU A 187 3.44 -19.65 0.69
C GLU A 187 2.34 -19.23 -0.28
N ILE A 188 2.74 -18.88 -1.51
CA ILE A 188 1.80 -18.65 -2.60
C ILE A 188 1.21 -20.02 -2.91
N VAL A 189 0.02 -20.32 -2.39
CA VAL A 189 -0.76 -21.48 -2.82
C VAL A 189 -1.20 -21.17 -4.24
N GLY A 190 -0.41 -21.61 -5.21
CA GLY A 190 -0.78 -21.57 -6.61
C GLY A 190 -1.97 -22.51 -6.81
N ASP A 191 -3.12 -21.98 -7.19
CA ASP A 191 -4.18 -22.79 -7.77
C ASP A 191 -3.65 -23.44 -9.06
N ALA A 192 -3.61 -24.76 -9.03
CA ALA A 192 -3.28 -25.60 -10.17
C ALA A 192 -4.46 -25.66 -11.15
#